data_6d162772d8a8fed03e4caa4f36b9997f
#
_entry.id   6d162772d8a8fed03e4caa4f36b9997f
#
_cell.length_a   1.000
_cell.length_b   1.000
_cell.length_c   1.000
_cell.angle_alpha   90.00
_cell.angle_beta   90.00
_cell.angle_gamma   90.00
#
_symmetry.space_group_name_H-M   'P 1'
#
loop_
_entity.id
_entity.type
_entity.pdbx_description
1 polymer ?
#
loop_
_entity_poly.entity_id
_entity_poly.type
_entity_poly.pdbx_seq_one_letter_code
_entity_poly.pdbx_strand_id
1 'polypeptide(L)'
;MSTEQTTPSTGTLTVKRGMADMLKGGVIMDVVTPEQARIAQDAGAVAVMALERVPADIRAQGGVARMSDPDLITGIIEAVSIPVMAKARIGHFVEAQVLQSLGVDYIDESEVLTPADYAHHIDKQAFTVPFVCGATNLGEALRRITEGAAMIRSKGEAGTGDVSNAVTHMRTIRDEIRRLTSLPEDELYVAAKELAAPYELVAEVARTGHLPVVLFTAGGIATPADAAMMMQMGAEGVFVGSGIFKSGDPAKRAAAIVRATAQFDDPGVIAEVSRGLGEAMVGINVDEIPEPHRLAERGW
;
A
#
# COMPACT_ATOMS: atom_id res chain seq x y z
N MET A 1 -17.14 -16.47 -42.90
CA MET A 1 -17.16 -15.54 -41.76
C MET A 1 -16.69 -16.33 -40.56
N SER A 2 -15.40 -16.26 -40.22
CA SER A 2 -14.85 -16.86 -39.01
C SER A 2 -15.11 -15.92 -37.86
N THR A 3 -15.95 -16.36 -36.92
CA THR A 3 -16.12 -15.71 -35.62
C THR A 3 -14.82 -15.88 -34.84
N GLU A 4 -13.96 -14.85 -34.81
CA GLU A 4 -12.89 -14.77 -33.82
C GLU A 4 -13.57 -14.78 -32.45
N GLN A 5 -13.47 -15.89 -31.75
CA GLN A 5 -13.71 -15.95 -30.32
C GLN A 5 -12.61 -15.13 -29.65
N THR A 6 -12.93 -13.88 -29.30
CA THR A 6 -12.08 -13.08 -28.43
C THR A 6 -12.03 -13.77 -27.07
N THR A 7 -10.96 -14.51 -26.81
CA THR A 7 -10.63 -15.00 -25.47
C THR A 7 -10.59 -13.77 -24.55
N PRO A 8 -11.30 -13.74 -23.40
CA PRO A 8 -11.20 -12.63 -22.47
C PRO A 8 -9.73 -12.45 -22.10
N SER A 9 -9.14 -11.29 -22.39
CA SER A 9 -7.75 -11.00 -22.03
C SER A 9 -7.69 -10.79 -20.52
N THR A 10 -7.22 -11.80 -19.79
CA THR A 10 -6.89 -11.68 -18.36
C THR A 10 -5.66 -10.80 -18.18
N GLY A 11 -5.61 -10.04 -17.06
CA GLY A 11 -4.43 -9.25 -16.69
C GLY A 11 -4.20 -7.95 -17.48
N THR A 12 -5.24 -7.42 -18.17
CA THR A 12 -5.18 -6.08 -18.77
C THR A 12 -5.06 -5.00 -17.69
N LEU A 13 -4.52 -3.84 -18.04
CA LEU A 13 -4.43 -2.70 -17.12
C LEU A 13 -5.80 -2.31 -16.54
N THR A 14 -6.86 -2.34 -17.36
CA THR A 14 -8.23 -2.08 -16.92
C THR A 14 -8.71 -3.08 -15.86
N VAL A 15 -8.45 -4.38 -16.07
CA VAL A 15 -8.81 -5.43 -15.10
C VAL A 15 -8.01 -5.24 -13.81
N LYS A 16 -6.70 -5.03 -13.90
CA LYS A 16 -5.84 -4.81 -12.73
C LYS A 16 -6.28 -3.60 -11.89
N ARG A 17 -6.60 -2.48 -12.54
CA ARG A 17 -7.13 -1.28 -11.87
C ARG A 17 -8.50 -1.55 -11.24
N GLY A 18 -9.39 -2.24 -11.95
CA GLY A 18 -10.69 -2.63 -11.42
C GLY A 18 -10.60 -3.54 -10.18
N MET A 19 -9.64 -4.47 -10.16
CA MET A 19 -9.37 -5.27 -8.96
C MET A 19 -8.92 -4.37 -7.78
N ALA A 20 -8.05 -3.41 -8.01
CA ALA A 20 -7.60 -2.49 -6.97
C ALA A 20 -8.74 -1.56 -6.49
N ASP A 21 -9.60 -1.09 -7.40
CA ASP A 21 -10.78 -0.27 -7.07
C ASP A 21 -11.76 -0.98 -6.12
N MET A 22 -11.87 -2.31 -6.20
CA MET A 22 -12.74 -3.10 -5.32
C MET A 22 -12.33 -3.04 -3.83
N LEU A 23 -11.10 -2.63 -3.53
CA LEU A 23 -10.56 -2.56 -2.17
C LEU A 23 -10.80 -1.20 -1.50
N LYS A 24 -11.33 -0.21 -2.23
CA LYS A 24 -11.59 1.14 -1.71
C LYS A 24 -12.45 1.13 -0.45
N GLY A 25 -12.13 2.02 0.49
CA GLY A 25 -12.82 2.14 1.77
C GLY A 25 -12.41 1.09 2.80
N GLY A 26 -11.52 0.17 2.45
CA GLY A 26 -11.16 -0.96 3.29
C GLY A 26 -9.79 -0.84 3.96
N VAL A 27 -9.53 -1.85 4.80
CA VAL A 27 -8.26 -2.06 5.49
C VAL A 27 -7.59 -3.30 4.93
N ILE A 28 -6.33 -3.16 4.53
CA ILE A 28 -5.43 -4.25 4.16
C ILE A 28 -4.52 -4.49 5.35
N MET A 29 -4.45 -5.74 5.84
CA MET A 29 -3.68 -6.06 7.04
C MET A 29 -2.45 -6.90 6.72
N ASP A 30 -1.28 -6.45 7.18
CA ASP A 30 -0.05 -7.24 7.13
C ASP A 30 -0.13 -8.39 8.13
N VAL A 31 0.04 -9.63 7.69
CA VAL A 31 -0.08 -10.83 8.51
C VAL A 31 1.13 -11.74 8.32
N VAL A 32 1.54 -12.45 9.37
CA VAL A 32 2.73 -13.33 9.36
C VAL A 32 2.37 -14.78 9.65
N THR A 33 1.11 -15.10 9.88
CA THR A 33 0.60 -16.46 10.08
C THR A 33 -0.81 -16.63 9.51
N PRO A 34 -1.22 -17.87 9.17
CA PRO A 34 -2.60 -18.16 8.79
C PRO A 34 -3.64 -17.76 9.84
N GLU A 35 -3.29 -17.83 11.13
CA GLU A 35 -4.17 -17.40 12.22
C GLU A 35 -4.38 -15.89 12.22
N GLN A 36 -3.33 -15.10 12.05
CA GLN A 36 -3.46 -13.65 11.91
C GLN A 36 -4.31 -13.27 10.68
N ALA A 37 -4.18 -14.02 9.58
CA ALA A 37 -5.00 -13.81 8.40
C ALA A 37 -6.50 -14.05 8.69
N ARG A 38 -6.85 -15.07 9.47
CA ARG A 38 -8.23 -15.28 9.92
C ARG A 38 -8.72 -14.15 10.83
N ILE A 39 -7.90 -13.71 11.78
CA ILE A 39 -8.24 -12.55 12.62
C ILE A 39 -8.52 -11.32 11.76
N ALA A 40 -7.70 -11.06 10.75
CA ALA A 40 -7.89 -9.94 9.83
C ALA A 40 -9.21 -10.07 9.04
N GLN A 41 -9.48 -11.25 8.48
CA GLN A 41 -10.72 -11.52 7.75
C GLN A 41 -11.95 -11.36 8.66
N ASP A 42 -11.92 -11.94 9.86
CA ASP A 42 -13.03 -11.87 10.83
C ASP A 42 -13.29 -10.43 11.30
N ALA A 43 -12.24 -9.60 11.34
CA ALA A 43 -12.35 -8.19 11.63
C ALA A 43 -12.95 -7.36 10.48
N GLY A 44 -13.06 -7.93 9.26
CA GLY A 44 -13.59 -7.26 8.09
C GLY A 44 -12.51 -6.60 7.20
N ALA A 45 -11.27 -7.06 7.25
CA ALA A 45 -10.25 -6.65 6.29
C ALA A 45 -10.69 -6.99 4.86
N VAL A 46 -10.37 -6.10 3.90
CA VAL A 46 -10.68 -6.32 2.47
C VAL A 46 -9.63 -7.15 1.76
N ALA A 47 -8.44 -7.26 2.32
CA ALA A 47 -7.36 -8.12 1.87
C ALA A 47 -6.35 -8.30 3.01
N VAL A 48 -5.46 -9.28 2.88
CA VAL A 48 -4.29 -9.45 3.72
C VAL A 48 -3.01 -9.36 2.90
N MET A 49 -1.92 -8.91 3.54
CA MET A 49 -0.58 -8.88 2.98
C MET A 49 0.28 -9.92 3.71
N ALA A 50 0.65 -10.98 3.02
CA ALA A 50 1.49 -12.03 3.57
C ALA A 50 2.95 -11.54 3.74
N LEU A 51 3.46 -11.62 4.96
CA LEU A 51 4.82 -11.24 5.33
C LEU A 51 5.45 -12.34 6.19
N GLU A 52 6.75 -12.54 6.08
CA GLU A 52 7.49 -13.39 7.02
C GLU A 52 7.66 -12.71 8.39
N ARG A 53 7.80 -11.39 8.39
CA ARG A 53 7.96 -10.55 9.58
C ARG A 53 7.24 -9.21 9.36
N VAL A 54 6.52 -8.75 10.38
CA VAL A 54 5.94 -7.40 10.31
C VAL A 54 7.05 -6.33 10.27
N PRO A 55 6.80 -5.15 9.69
CA PRO A 55 7.83 -4.11 9.52
C PRO A 55 8.58 -3.73 10.80
N ALA A 56 7.92 -3.74 11.97
CA ALA A 56 8.57 -3.49 13.26
C ALA A 56 9.66 -4.53 13.58
N ASP A 57 9.43 -5.80 13.27
CA ASP A 57 10.42 -6.87 13.48
C ASP A 57 11.56 -6.80 12.47
N ILE A 58 11.27 -6.43 11.22
CA ILE A 58 12.32 -6.18 10.21
C ILE A 58 13.28 -5.10 10.70
N ARG A 59 12.77 -4.01 11.27
CA ARG A 59 13.60 -2.96 11.87
C ARG A 59 14.43 -3.45 13.03
N ALA A 60 13.80 -4.14 13.98
CA ALA A 60 14.45 -4.60 15.20
C ALA A 60 15.58 -5.61 14.92
N GLN A 61 15.45 -6.38 13.87
CA GLN A 61 16.43 -7.42 13.52
C GLN A 61 17.54 -6.94 12.57
N GLY A 62 17.45 -5.71 12.09
CA GLY A 62 18.51 -4.96 11.38
C GLY A 62 19.17 -5.75 10.26
N GLY A 63 18.48 -6.14 9.21
CA GLY A 63 19.08 -6.99 8.22
C GLY A 63 18.39 -6.96 6.87
N VAL A 64 18.79 -7.90 6.02
CA VAL A 64 18.19 -8.09 4.71
C VAL A 64 16.84 -8.77 4.86
N ALA A 65 15.78 -8.13 4.35
CA ALA A 65 14.45 -8.70 4.25
C ALA A 65 14.15 -9.06 2.78
N ARG A 66 13.57 -10.22 2.56
CA ARG A 66 13.29 -10.81 1.23
C ARG A 66 11.84 -11.23 1.12
N MET A 67 11.45 -11.74 -0.06
CA MET A 67 10.17 -12.42 -0.26
C MET A 67 9.97 -13.50 0.82
N SER A 68 8.74 -13.63 1.31
CA SER A 68 8.35 -14.64 2.28
C SER A 68 8.44 -16.05 1.71
N ASP A 69 8.58 -17.03 2.61
CA ASP A 69 8.58 -18.45 2.25
C ASP A 69 7.28 -18.82 1.50
N PRO A 70 7.36 -19.54 0.38
CA PRO A 70 6.20 -20.01 -0.37
C PRO A 70 5.19 -20.83 0.46
N ASP A 71 5.64 -21.65 1.38
CA ASP A 71 4.74 -22.46 2.24
C ASP A 71 3.94 -21.56 3.18
N LEU A 72 4.53 -20.49 3.70
CA LEU A 72 3.83 -19.50 4.50
C LEU A 72 2.75 -18.78 3.67
N ILE A 73 3.09 -18.35 2.45
CA ILE A 73 2.14 -17.66 1.56
C ILE A 73 0.98 -18.60 1.21
N THR A 74 1.27 -19.84 0.84
CA THR A 74 0.26 -20.86 0.53
C THR A 74 -0.65 -21.12 1.73
N GLY A 75 -0.09 -21.26 2.93
CA GLY A 75 -0.85 -21.45 4.16
C GLY A 75 -1.78 -20.27 4.49
N ILE A 76 -1.38 -19.03 4.14
CA ILE A 76 -2.23 -17.85 4.29
C ILE A 76 -3.35 -17.86 3.23
N ILE A 77 -3.04 -18.17 1.96
CA ILE A 77 -4.04 -18.28 0.89
C ILE A 77 -5.12 -19.32 1.25
N GLU A 78 -4.73 -20.46 1.77
CA GLU A 78 -5.65 -21.53 2.20
C GLU A 78 -6.50 -21.16 3.43
N ALA A 79 -6.03 -20.20 4.23
CA ALA A 79 -6.66 -19.85 5.49
C ALA A 79 -7.84 -18.87 5.36
N VAL A 80 -7.91 -18.09 4.28
CA VAL A 80 -8.86 -16.99 4.09
C VAL A 80 -9.55 -17.04 2.73
N SER A 81 -10.69 -16.37 2.62
CA SER A 81 -11.41 -16.19 1.35
C SER A 81 -11.30 -14.77 0.77
N ILE A 82 -10.68 -13.86 1.50
CA ILE A 82 -10.38 -12.51 1.01
C ILE A 82 -9.06 -12.53 0.22
N PRO A 83 -8.82 -11.55 -0.66
CA PRO A 83 -7.60 -11.47 -1.45
C PRO A 83 -6.32 -11.51 -0.61
N VAL A 84 -5.31 -12.19 -1.12
CA VAL A 84 -3.98 -12.30 -0.50
C VAL A 84 -2.95 -11.58 -1.38
N MET A 85 -2.23 -10.66 -0.77
CA MET A 85 -1.10 -9.95 -1.36
C MET A 85 0.21 -10.50 -0.79
N ALA A 86 1.30 -10.37 -1.54
CA ALA A 86 2.64 -10.64 -1.04
C ALA A 86 3.66 -9.64 -1.58
N LYS A 87 4.80 -9.48 -0.88
CA LYS A 87 5.82 -8.49 -1.23
C LYS A 87 6.97 -9.10 -2.02
N ALA A 88 7.34 -8.42 -3.10
CA ALA A 88 8.59 -8.62 -3.82
C ALA A 88 9.56 -7.48 -3.52
N ARG A 89 10.86 -7.75 -3.54
CA ARG A 89 11.89 -6.72 -3.45
C ARG A 89 11.87 -5.83 -4.68
N ILE A 90 12.17 -4.55 -4.51
CA ILE A 90 12.29 -3.61 -5.62
C ILE A 90 13.27 -4.15 -6.66
N GLY A 91 12.83 -4.23 -7.93
CA GLY A 91 13.60 -4.72 -9.07
C GLY A 91 13.74 -6.25 -9.17
N HIS A 92 13.22 -7.00 -8.21
CA HIS A 92 13.38 -8.46 -8.21
C HIS A 92 12.25 -9.17 -8.98
N PHE A 93 12.30 -9.09 -10.30
CA PHE A 93 11.25 -9.65 -11.16
C PHE A 93 11.04 -11.17 -10.99
N VAL A 94 12.08 -11.92 -10.58
CA VAL A 94 11.95 -13.38 -10.34
C VAL A 94 11.12 -13.66 -9.08
N GLU A 95 11.28 -12.87 -8.00
CA GLU A 95 10.37 -12.99 -6.84
C GLU A 95 8.91 -12.73 -7.26
N ALA A 96 8.66 -11.73 -8.11
CA ALA A 96 7.32 -11.47 -8.62
C ALA A 96 6.78 -12.64 -9.47
N GLN A 97 7.63 -13.29 -10.29
CA GLN A 97 7.25 -14.49 -11.05
C GLN A 97 6.86 -15.64 -10.11
N VAL A 98 7.63 -15.86 -9.03
CA VAL A 98 7.30 -16.87 -8.00
C VAL A 98 5.96 -16.54 -7.36
N LEU A 99 5.76 -15.31 -6.90
CA LEU A 99 4.51 -14.88 -6.26
C LEU A 99 3.31 -15.07 -7.18
N GLN A 100 3.42 -14.66 -8.44
CA GLN A 100 2.36 -14.91 -9.42
C GLN A 100 2.07 -16.41 -9.61
N SER A 101 3.11 -17.26 -9.60
CA SER A 101 2.94 -18.72 -9.75
C SER A 101 2.27 -19.38 -8.52
N LEU A 102 2.40 -18.79 -7.34
CA LEU A 102 1.72 -19.22 -6.12
C LEU A 102 0.23 -18.83 -6.10
N GLY A 103 -0.21 -17.96 -7.01
CA GLY A 103 -1.60 -17.56 -7.08
C GLY A 103 -1.99 -16.43 -6.15
N VAL A 104 -1.05 -15.56 -5.75
CA VAL A 104 -1.40 -14.34 -5.00
C VAL A 104 -2.26 -13.42 -5.87
N ASP A 105 -3.17 -12.67 -5.24
CA ASP A 105 -4.07 -11.77 -5.96
C ASP A 105 -3.42 -10.43 -6.32
N TYR A 106 -2.42 -9.99 -5.55
CA TYR A 106 -1.66 -8.76 -5.78
C TYR A 106 -0.21 -8.94 -5.36
N ILE A 107 0.69 -8.20 -5.99
CA ILE A 107 2.11 -8.13 -5.62
C ILE A 107 2.44 -6.71 -5.20
N ASP A 108 3.02 -6.52 -4.01
CA ASP A 108 3.57 -5.24 -3.56
C ASP A 108 5.08 -5.22 -3.83
N GLU A 109 5.52 -4.46 -4.83
CA GLU A 109 6.94 -4.16 -5.02
C GLU A 109 7.33 -3.12 -3.97
N SER A 110 8.00 -3.60 -2.91
CA SER A 110 8.01 -2.90 -1.63
C SER A 110 9.38 -2.48 -1.15
N GLU A 111 9.47 -1.21 -0.75
CA GLU A 111 10.61 -0.62 -0.04
C GLU A 111 10.82 -1.20 1.38
N VAL A 112 9.82 -1.86 1.94
CA VAL A 112 9.92 -2.54 3.25
C VAL A 112 10.95 -3.68 3.18
N LEU A 113 11.04 -4.36 2.04
CA LEU A 113 12.08 -5.35 1.78
C LEU A 113 13.36 -4.65 1.30
N THR A 114 14.48 -5.36 1.39
CA THR A 114 15.77 -4.85 0.90
C THR A 114 15.75 -4.79 -0.63
N PRO A 115 16.00 -3.65 -1.27
CA PRO A 115 16.04 -3.56 -2.73
C PRO A 115 17.02 -4.55 -3.36
N ALA A 116 16.62 -5.19 -4.44
CA ALA A 116 17.49 -6.04 -5.25
C ALA A 116 18.17 -5.25 -6.38
N ASP A 117 17.54 -4.17 -6.82
CA ASP A 117 18.07 -3.25 -7.83
C ASP A 117 17.81 -1.82 -7.38
N TYR A 118 18.84 -0.96 -7.44
CA TYR A 118 18.72 0.45 -7.07
C TYR A 118 18.30 1.36 -8.23
N ALA A 119 18.37 0.86 -9.47
CA ALA A 119 18.08 1.62 -10.67
C ALA A 119 16.77 1.21 -11.35
N HIS A 120 16.40 -0.07 -11.26
CA HIS A 120 15.27 -0.61 -12.00
C HIS A 120 14.18 -1.10 -11.06
N HIS A 121 12.95 -0.72 -11.37
CA HIS A 121 11.74 -1.35 -10.84
C HIS A 121 11.28 -2.46 -11.79
N ILE A 122 10.41 -3.34 -11.28
CA ILE A 122 9.84 -4.43 -12.07
C ILE A 122 8.95 -3.84 -13.17
N ASP A 123 9.07 -4.34 -14.41
CA ASP A 123 8.08 -4.10 -15.47
C ASP A 123 6.79 -4.87 -15.15
N LYS A 124 5.83 -4.17 -14.57
CA LYS A 124 4.56 -4.73 -14.08
C LYS A 124 3.59 -5.06 -15.20
N GLN A 125 3.86 -4.57 -16.42
CA GLN A 125 3.05 -4.88 -17.59
C GLN A 125 3.29 -6.32 -18.08
N ALA A 126 4.46 -6.89 -17.76
CA ALA A 126 4.77 -8.28 -18.06
C ALA A 126 4.01 -9.32 -17.22
N PHE A 127 3.24 -8.89 -16.22
CA PHE A 127 2.50 -9.75 -15.29
C PHE A 127 1.00 -9.64 -15.50
N THR A 128 0.25 -10.69 -15.14
CA THR A 128 -1.22 -10.67 -15.15
C THR A 128 -1.81 -10.20 -13.82
N VAL A 129 -1.03 -10.28 -12.73
CA VAL A 129 -1.40 -9.86 -11.38
C VAL A 129 -1.23 -8.34 -11.23
N PRO A 130 -2.15 -7.62 -10.57
CA PRO A 130 -1.97 -6.20 -10.25
C PRO A 130 -0.85 -5.97 -9.25
N PHE A 131 -0.15 -4.85 -9.42
CA PHE A 131 0.92 -4.42 -8.52
C PHE A 131 0.51 -3.22 -7.66
N VAL A 132 0.97 -3.25 -6.42
CA VAL A 132 0.96 -2.15 -5.45
C VAL A 132 2.36 -1.59 -5.34
N CYS A 133 2.51 -0.27 -5.27
CA CYS A 133 3.80 0.39 -5.02
C CYS A 133 3.66 1.54 -4.02
N GLY A 134 4.70 1.77 -3.25
CA GLY A 134 4.83 2.94 -2.39
C GLY A 134 5.26 4.19 -3.14
N ALA A 135 4.82 5.36 -2.66
CA ALA A 135 5.29 6.65 -3.13
C ALA A 135 5.34 7.67 -1.97
N THR A 136 6.27 8.62 -2.07
CA THR A 136 6.43 9.74 -1.13
C THR A 136 5.91 11.05 -1.70
N ASN A 137 5.80 11.14 -3.04
CA ASN A 137 5.39 12.31 -3.79
C ASN A 137 4.70 11.91 -5.10
N LEU A 138 4.12 12.86 -5.80
CA LEU A 138 3.38 12.63 -7.04
C LEU A 138 4.28 12.13 -8.17
N GLY A 139 5.48 12.65 -8.31
CA GLY A 139 6.42 12.21 -9.35
C GLY A 139 6.77 10.74 -9.22
N GLU A 140 7.06 10.27 -8.01
CA GLU A 140 7.28 8.85 -7.73
C GLU A 140 6.04 8.01 -8.05
N ALA A 141 4.85 8.45 -7.60
CA ALA A 141 3.60 7.76 -7.91
C ALA A 141 3.38 7.59 -9.42
N LEU A 142 3.58 8.66 -10.20
CA LEU A 142 3.40 8.63 -11.65
C LEU A 142 4.42 7.72 -12.36
N ARG A 143 5.67 7.66 -11.86
CA ARG A 143 6.66 6.69 -12.39
C ARG A 143 6.21 5.26 -12.15
N ARG A 144 5.74 4.91 -10.95
CA ARG A 144 5.21 3.56 -10.64
C ARG A 144 4.00 3.21 -11.50
N ILE A 145 3.10 4.17 -11.73
CA ILE A 145 1.93 3.99 -12.61
C ILE A 145 2.38 3.74 -14.06
N THR A 146 3.40 4.45 -14.53
CA THR A 146 3.99 4.26 -15.86
C THR A 146 4.50 2.83 -16.04
N GLU A 147 5.09 2.26 -15.00
CA GLU A 147 5.59 0.88 -14.98
C GLU A 147 4.47 -0.17 -14.87
N GLY A 148 3.22 0.25 -14.68
CA GLY A 148 2.04 -0.62 -14.63
C GLY A 148 1.48 -0.88 -13.22
N ALA A 149 1.84 -0.09 -12.21
CA ALA A 149 1.20 -0.17 -10.90
C ALA A 149 -0.31 0.10 -11.00
N ALA A 150 -1.12 -0.73 -10.35
CA ALA A 150 -2.57 -0.63 -10.29
C ALA A 150 -3.07 0.03 -9.01
N MET A 151 -2.21 0.18 -8.01
CA MET A 151 -2.45 0.84 -6.74
C MET A 151 -1.19 1.58 -6.29
N ILE A 152 -1.36 2.78 -5.79
CA ILE A 152 -0.32 3.52 -5.06
C ILE A 152 -0.70 3.57 -3.58
N ARG A 153 0.29 3.42 -2.71
CA ARG A 153 0.16 3.73 -1.29
C ARG A 153 1.21 4.74 -0.86
N SER A 154 0.93 5.52 0.18
CA SER A 154 2.01 6.27 0.82
C SER A 154 3.05 5.27 1.35
N LYS A 155 4.32 5.61 1.33
CA LYS A 155 5.35 4.78 1.99
C LYS A 155 5.21 4.90 3.50
N GLY A 156 5.07 6.11 4.03
CA GLY A 156 5.16 6.35 5.46
C GLY A 156 6.48 5.81 6.00
N GLU A 157 6.56 5.57 7.30
CA GLU A 157 7.69 4.84 7.88
C GLU A 157 7.16 3.58 8.57
N ALA A 158 7.12 2.49 7.83
CA ALA A 158 6.48 1.25 8.24
C ALA A 158 7.09 0.66 9.53
N GLY A 159 6.25 0.14 10.43
CA GLY A 159 6.71 -0.52 11.65
C GLY A 159 7.07 0.43 12.80
N THR A 160 6.81 1.72 12.68
CA THR A 160 7.12 2.71 13.73
C THR A 160 5.95 2.98 14.69
N GLY A 161 4.69 2.80 14.24
CA GLY A 161 3.54 3.28 15.00
C GLY A 161 3.45 4.81 15.07
N ASP A 162 4.24 5.52 14.28
CA ASP A 162 4.26 6.97 14.09
C ASP A 162 3.78 7.30 12.68
N VAL A 163 2.61 7.91 12.58
CA VAL A 163 1.92 8.19 11.32
C VAL A 163 2.45 9.44 10.60
N SER A 164 3.36 10.20 11.21
CA SER A 164 3.80 11.52 10.73
C SER A 164 4.35 11.51 9.30
N ASN A 165 5.16 10.52 8.93
CA ASN A 165 5.68 10.39 7.56
C ASN A 165 4.58 10.04 6.55
N ALA A 166 3.64 9.17 6.90
CA ALA A 166 2.50 8.88 6.03
C ALA A 166 1.65 10.13 5.78
N VAL A 167 1.42 10.94 6.83
CA VAL A 167 0.75 12.25 6.72
C VAL A 167 1.52 13.16 5.77
N THR A 168 2.83 13.27 5.94
CA THR A 168 3.68 14.10 5.07
C THR A 168 3.57 13.67 3.60
N HIS A 169 3.70 12.38 3.31
CA HIS A 169 3.62 11.85 1.95
C HIS A 169 2.24 12.08 1.32
N MET A 170 1.16 11.83 2.06
CA MET A 170 -0.20 12.06 1.57
C MET A 170 -0.45 13.55 1.29
N ARG A 171 0.02 14.45 2.16
CA ARG A 171 -0.08 15.90 1.93
C ARG A 171 0.70 16.31 0.70
N THR A 172 1.95 15.85 0.56
CA THR A 172 2.80 16.14 -0.60
C THR A 172 2.11 15.74 -1.90
N ILE A 173 1.66 14.48 -2.01
CA ILE A 173 0.95 14.00 -3.22
C ILE A 173 -0.28 14.86 -3.52
N ARG A 174 -1.09 15.16 -2.51
CA ARG A 174 -2.32 15.95 -2.70
C ARG A 174 -2.07 17.40 -3.05
N ASP A 175 -1.05 18.01 -2.46
CA ASP A 175 -0.69 19.41 -2.76
C ASP A 175 -0.13 19.53 -4.17
N GLU A 176 0.68 18.55 -4.62
CA GLU A 176 1.18 18.50 -5.98
C GLU A 176 0.05 18.24 -6.99
N ILE A 177 -0.93 17.39 -6.69
CA ILE A 177 -2.13 17.23 -7.53
C ILE A 177 -2.90 18.55 -7.61
N ARG A 178 -3.14 19.24 -6.48
CA ARG A 178 -3.82 20.56 -6.48
C ARG A 178 -3.05 21.60 -7.28
N ARG A 179 -1.71 21.60 -7.18
CA ARG A 179 -0.87 22.47 -8.00
C ARG A 179 -1.13 22.22 -9.48
N LEU A 180 -1.08 20.96 -9.93
CA LEU A 180 -1.32 20.61 -11.34
C LEU A 180 -2.68 21.09 -11.84
N THR A 181 -3.75 20.93 -11.04
CA THR A 181 -5.10 21.36 -11.46
C THR A 181 -5.24 22.89 -11.60
N SER A 182 -4.30 23.66 -11.07
CA SER A 182 -4.27 25.13 -11.16
C SER A 182 -3.38 25.67 -12.27
N LEU A 183 -2.57 24.83 -12.92
CA LEU A 183 -1.64 25.25 -13.96
C LEU A 183 -2.34 25.39 -15.32
N PRO A 184 -1.96 26.37 -16.14
CA PRO A 184 -2.34 26.40 -17.55
C PRO A 184 -1.65 25.26 -18.31
N GLU A 185 -2.22 24.87 -19.45
CA GLU A 185 -1.82 23.67 -20.18
C GLU A 185 -0.34 23.69 -20.62
N ASP A 186 0.17 24.86 -21.02
CA ASP A 186 1.57 25.04 -21.43
C ASP A 186 2.57 24.86 -20.28
N GLU A 187 2.17 25.13 -19.04
CA GLU A 187 3.01 24.90 -17.87
C GLU A 187 3.08 23.43 -17.45
N LEU A 188 2.16 22.59 -17.94
CA LEU A 188 2.20 21.15 -17.65
C LEU A 188 3.44 20.44 -18.22
N TYR A 189 4.03 20.98 -19.32
CA TYR A 189 5.31 20.49 -19.85
C TYR A 189 6.46 20.71 -18.85
N VAL A 190 6.46 21.84 -18.17
CA VAL A 190 7.44 22.17 -17.14
C VAL A 190 7.22 21.29 -15.92
N ALA A 191 5.97 21.17 -15.46
CA ALA A 191 5.61 20.30 -14.34
C ALA A 191 5.99 18.82 -14.59
N ALA A 192 5.80 18.30 -15.81
CA ALA A 192 6.19 16.94 -16.16
C ALA A 192 7.72 16.72 -16.04
N LYS A 193 8.52 17.70 -16.42
CA LYS A 193 9.98 17.66 -16.25
C LYS A 193 10.38 17.71 -14.77
N GLU A 194 9.76 18.60 -13.98
CA GLU A 194 10.02 18.72 -12.55
C GLU A 194 9.67 17.44 -11.79
N LEU A 195 8.53 16.82 -12.14
CA LEU A 195 8.07 15.57 -11.54
C LEU A 195 8.81 14.33 -12.08
N ALA A 196 9.63 14.49 -13.13
CA ALA A 196 10.25 13.39 -13.85
C ALA A 196 9.23 12.28 -14.23
N ALA A 197 8.09 12.71 -14.77
CA ALA A 197 6.94 11.85 -15.09
C ALA A 197 6.45 12.09 -16.53
N PRO A 198 5.80 11.10 -17.17
CA PRO A 198 5.24 11.25 -18.51
C PRO A 198 4.20 12.36 -18.56
N TYR A 199 4.27 13.19 -19.62
CA TYR A 199 3.37 14.32 -19.81
C TYR A 199 1.89 13.88 -19.80
N GLU A 200 1.58 12.78 -20.46
CA GLU A 200 0.20 12.27 -20.58
C GLU A 200 -0.43 11.99 -19.20
N LEU A 201 0.34 11.43 -18.26
CA LEU A 201 -0.14 11.19 -16.90
C LEU A 201 -0.26 12.49 -16.10
N VAL A 202 0.68 13.42 -16.27
CA VAL A 202 0.60 14.75 -15.64
C VAL A 202 -0.63 15.50 -16.14
N ALA A 203 -0.89 15.49 -17.44
CA ALA A 203 -2.07 16.12 -18.04
C ALA A 203 -3.38 15.42 -17.59
N GLU A 204 -3.39 14.10 -17.45
CA GLU A 204 -4.54 13.36 -16.92
C GLU A 204 -4.84 13.79 -15.48
N VAL A 205 -3.83 13.82 -14.61
CA VAL A 205 -3.98 14.26 -13.21
C VAL A 205 -4.41 15.72 -13.11
N ALA A 206 -3.85 16.60 -13.93
CA ALA A 206 -4.25 18.01 -13.98
C ALA A 206 -5.74 18.18 -14.34
N ARG A 207 -6.24 17.36 -15.29
CA ARG A 207 -7.62 17.38 -15.75
C ARG A 207 -8.59 16.76 -14.76
N THR A 208 -8.20 15.66 -14.10
CA THR A 208 -9.09 14.85 -13.25
C THR A 208 -9.04 15.23 -11.77
N GLY A 209 -7.92 15.80 -11.31
CA GLY A 209 -7.69 16.13 -9.91
C GLY A 209 -7.39 14.93 -9.01
N HIS A 210 -7.09 13.76 -9.60
CA HIS A 210 -6.73 12.54 -8.86
C HIS A 210 -5.80 11.64 -9.68
N LEU A 211 -5.17 10.66 -9.03
CA LEU A 211 -4.40 9.63 -9.70
C LEU A 211 -5.31 8.73 -10.55
N PRO A 212 -4.81 8.16 -11.67
CA PRO A 212 -5.57 7.21 -12.48
C PRO A 212 -5.68 5.80 -11.85
N VAL A 213 -5.19 5.63 -10.64
CA VAL A 213 -5.25 4.41 -9.81
C VAL A 213 -5.59 4.80 -8.38
N VAL A 214 -6.04 3.84 -7.58
CA VAL A 214 -6.38 4.07 -6.16
C VAL A 214 -5.15 4.50 -5.36
N LEU A 215 -5.37 5.43 -4.41
CA LEU A 215 -4.36 5.93 -3.49
C LEU A 215 -4.69 5.50 -2.06
N PHE A 216 -4.00 4.51 -1.57
CA PHE A 216 -4.07 4.08 -0.18
C PHE A 216 -3.00 4.77 0.67
N THR A 217 -3.10 4.61 1.97
CA THR A 217 -2.06 5.05 2.90
C THR A 217 -1.46 3.86 3.65
N ALA A 218 -0.18 3.96 3.96
CA ALA A 218 0.57 2.99 4.75
C ALA A 218 1.62 3.70 5.60
N GLY A 219 2.08 3.02 6.65
CA GLY A 219 3.18 3.44 7.51
C GLY A 219 2.72 4.17 8.77
N GLY A 220 2.93 3.51 9.91
CA GLY A 220 2.77 4.12 11.23
C GLY A 220 1.35 4.15 11.81
N ILE A 221 0.34 3.65 11.12
CA ILE A 221 -1.03 3.59 11.65
C ILE A 221 -1.09 2.60 12.81
N ALA A 222 -1.51 3.07 14.00
CA ALA A 222 -1.58 2.28 15.22
C ALA A 222 -2.92 2.39 15.96
N THR A 223 -3.74 3.39 15.61
CA THR A 223 -5.02 3.67 16.29
C THR A 223 -6.16 3.84 15.30
N PRO A 224 -7.43 3.66 15.73
CA PRO A 224 -8.59 4.00 14.91
C PRO A 224 -8.61 5.45 14.44
N ALA A 225 -8.16 6.39 15.28
CA ALA A 225 -8.09 7.80 14.93
C ALA A 225 -7.04 8.09 13.84
N ASP A 226 -5.89 7.38 13.85
CA ASP A 226 -4.91 7.50 12.77
C ASP A 226 -5.52 7.09 11.42
N ALA A 227 -6.20 5.94 11.39
CA ALA A 227 -6.85 5.44 10.18
C ALA A 227 -7.91 6.43 9.67
N ALA A 228 -8.77 6.92 10.56
CA ALA A 228 -9.80 7.90 10.21
C ALA A 228 -9.19 9.22 9.70
N MET A 229 -8.12 9.71 10.33
CA MET A 229 -7.42 10.92 9.89
C MET A 229 -6.89 10.75 8.46
N MET A 230 -6.27 9.64 8.14
CA MET A 230 -5.73 9.39 6.80
C MET A 230 -6.84 9.31 5.76
N MET A 231 -7.99 8.70 6.09
CA MET A 231 -9.16 8.67 5.21
C MET A 231 -9.72 10.09 4.99
N GLN A 232 -9.85 10.91 6.03
CA GLN A 232 -10.28 12.32 5.91
C GLN A 232 -9.28 13.16 5.10
N MET A 233 -8.00 12.80 5.11
CA MET A 233 -6.99 13.41 4.25
C MET A 233 -7.07 12.95 2.80
N GLY A 234 -7.97 12.02 2.47
CA GLY A 234 -8.30 11.57 1.12
C GLY A 234 -7.55 10.32 0.68
N ALA A 235 -7.07 9.52 1.61
CA ALA A 235 -6.74 8.14 1.30
C ALA A 235 -8.02 7.37 0.93
N GLU A 236 -7.89 6.43 0.01
CA GLU A 236 -9.01 5.59 -0.43
C GLU A 236 -9.04 4.22 0.26
N GLY A 237 -8.17 4.03 1.26
CA GLY A 237 -8.06 2.88 2.12
C GLY A 237 -6.76 2.91 2.90
N VAL A 238 -6.56 1.97 3.81
CA VAL A 238 -5.39 1.95 4.69
C VAL A 238 -4.72 0.57 4.72
N PHE A 239 -3.39 0.57 4.82
CA PHE A 239 -2.59 -0.60 5.17
C PHE A 239 -2.17 -0.50 6.63
N VAL A 240 -2.36 -1.57 7.39
CA VAL A 240 -1.98 -1.63 8.81
C VAL A 240 -1.35 -2.98 9.12
N GLY A 241 -0.18 -2.98 9.72
CA GLY A 241 0.53 -4.20 10.09
C GLY A 241 0.87 -4.23 11.57
N SER A 242 2.05 -3.75 11.92
CA SER A 242 2.56 -3.75 13.29
C SER A 242 1.62 -3.08 14.29
N GLY A 243 0.90 -2.03 13.88
CA GLY A 243 -0.07 -1.33 14.72
C GLY A 243 -1.18 -2.23 15.27
N ILE A 244 -1.54 -3.29 14.55
CA ILE A 244 -2.52 -4.29 14.99
C ILE A 244 -1.80 -5.43 15.73
N PHE A 245 -0.89 -6.13 15.07
CA PHE A 245 -0.38 -7.41 15.56
C PHE A 245 0.73 -7.28 16.63
N LYS A 246 1.21 -6.07 16.91
CA LYS A 246 2.09 -5.74 18.05
C LYS A 246 1.33 -5.05 19.21
N SER A 247 0.02 -5.00 19.15
CA SER A 247 -0.83 -4.47 20.24
C SER A 247 -1.21 -5.57 21.24
N GLY A 248 -1.75 -5.15 22.40
CA GLY A 248 -2.16 -6.08 23.44
C GLY A 248 -3.40 -6.92 23.09
N ASP A 249 -4.26 -6.47 22.17
CA ASP A 249 -5.45 -7.20 21.67
C ASP A 249 -5.62 -6.97 20.16
N PRO A 250 -4.93 -7.78 19.33
CA PRO A 250 -4.97 -7.61 17.88
C PRO A 250 -6.36 -7.73 17.26
N ALA A 251 -7.18 -8.68 17.71
CA ALA A 251 -8.51 -8.91 17.13
C ALA A 251 -9.45 -7.71 17.36
N LYS A 252 -9.47 -7.20 18.58
CA LYS A 252 -10.27 -6.03 18.93
C LYS A 252 -9.80 -4.77 18.24
N ARG A 253 -8.46 -4.58 18.15
CA ARG A 253 -7.86 -3.44 17.46
C ARG A 253 -8.11 -3.49 15.96
N ALA A 254 -8.00 -4.65 15.34
CA ALA A 254 -8.32 -4.85 13.92
C ALA A 254 -9.76 -4.43 13.60
N ALA A 255 -10.74 -4.95 14.37
CA ALA A 255 -12.15 -4.59 14.20
C ALA A 255 -12.42 -3.09 14.42
N ALA A 256 -11.75 -2.48 15.39
CA ALA A 256 -11.86 -1.05 15.66
C ALA A 256 -11.32 -0.20 14.53
N ILE A 257 -10.17 -0.56 13.96
CA ILE A 257 -9.57 0.15 12.82
C ILE A 257 -10.42 -0.01 11.56
N VAL A 258 -10.97 -1.21 11.29
CA VAL A 258 -11.88 -1.43 10.16
C VAL A 258 -13.12 -0.54 10.29
N ARG A 259 -13.75 -0.50 11.46
CA ARG A 259 -14.94 0.34 11.68
C ARG A 259 -14.62 1.83 11.56
N ALA A 260 -13.50 2.28 12.12
CA ALA A 260 -13.06 3.68 12.01
C ALA A 260 -12.70 4.07 10.56
N THR A 261 -12.18 3.15 9.76
CA THR A 261 -11.91 3.37 8.34
C THR A 261 -13.20 3.49 7.55
N ALA A 262 -14.18 2.63 7.81
CA ALA A 262 -15.47 2.65 7.11
C ALA A 262 -16.36 3.85 7.49
N GLN A 263 -16.20 4.39 8.70
CA GLN A 263 -16.99 5.51 9.24
C GLN A 263 -16.07 6.66 9.71
N PHE A 264 -15.09 6.96 8.88
CA PHE A 264 -13.99 7.87 9.21
C PHE A 264 -14.40 9.32 9.48
N ASP A 265 -15.58 9.73 9.05
CA ASP A 265 -16.15 11.08 9.20
C ASP A 265 -17.08 11.21 10.42
N ASP A 266 -17.30 10.12 11.18
CA ASP A 266 -18.11 10.14 12.41
C ASP A 266 -17.24 10.10 13.68
N PRO A 267 -17.01 11.26 14.35
CA PRO A 267 -16.20 11.32 15.56
C PRO A 267 -16.79 10.50 16.72
N GLY A 268 -18.12 10.31 16.75
CA GLY A 268 -18.79 9.50 17.79
C GLY A 268 -18.41 8.03 17.64
N VAL A 269 -18.43 7.50 16.43
CA VAL A 269 -17.99 6.14 16.13
C VAL A 269 -16.51 5.97 16.44
N ILE A 270 -15.65 6.91 16.00
CA ILE A 270 -14.21 6.85 16.27
C ILE A 270 -13.95 6.81 17.78
N ALA A 271 -14.64 7.65 18.56
CA ALA A 271 -14.52 7.66 20.01
C ALA A 271 -15.01 6.34 20.65
N GLU A 272 -16.11 5.77 20.15
CA GLU A 272 -16.65 4.50 20.63
C GLU A 272 -15.65 3.35 20.41
N VAL A 273 -15.16 3.18 19.18
CA VAL A 273 -14.27 2.07 18.82
C VAL A 273 -12.86 2.20 19.41
N SER A 274 -12.47 3.39 19.85
CA SER A 274 -11.18 3.63 20.51
C SER A 274 -11.15 3.21 21.97
N ARG A 275 -12.29 2.80 22.55
CA ARG A 275 -12.37 2.45 23.98
C ARG A 275 -11.86 1.05 24.27
N GLY A 276 -11.03 0.94 25.31
CA GLY A 276 -10.65 -0.34 25.90
C GLY A 276 -9.93 -1.28 24.92
N LEU A 277 -9.10 -0.77 24.04
CA LEU A 277 -8.34 -1.54 23.04
C LEU A 277 -7.07 -2.22 23.60
N GLY A 278 -6.84 -2.13 24.92
CA GLY A 278 -5.58 -2.59 25.49
C GLY A 278 -4.39 -1.69 25.10
N GLU A 279 -3.18 -2.18 25.33
CA GLU A 279 -1.97 -1.45 25.01
C GLU A 279 -1.78 -1.30 23.49
N ALA A 280 -1.45 -0.09 23.05
CA ALA A 280 -1.00 0.14 21.70
C ALA A 280 0.40 -0.46 21.51
N MET A 281 0.82 -0.68 20.26
CA MET A 281 2.22 -1.04 19.99
C MET A 281 3.16 0.02 20.56
N VAL A 282 4.32 -0.42 21.03
CA VAL A 282 5.42 0.51 21.37
C VAL A 282 5.92 1.15 20.08
N GLY A 283 5.79 2.47 19.99
CA GLY A 283 6.18 3.24 18.82
C GLY A 283 7.66 3.63 18.83
N ILE A 284 8.14 4.01 17.63
CA ILE A 284 9.46 4.61 17.42
C ILE A 284 9.21 5.97 16.77
N ASN A 285 9.73 7.04 17.37
CA ASN A 285 9.65 8.36 16.77
C ASN A 285 10.47 8.37 15.47
N VAL A 286 9.83 8.75 14.37
CA VAL A 286 10.47 8.78 13.04
C VAL A 286 11.69 9.71 13.00
N ASP A 287 11.66 10.82 13.75
CA ASP A 287 12.78 11.76 13.82
C ASP A 287 14.03 11.16 14.47
N GLU A 288 13.88 10.09 15.26
CA GLU A 288 15.00 9.37 15.89
C GLU A 288 15.62 8.33 14.96
N ILE A 289 15.02 8.05 13.80
CA ILE A 289 15.54 7.10 12.82
C ILE A 289 16.51 7.82 11.89
N PRO A 290 17.81 7.46 11.87
CA PRO A 290 18.76 8.02 10.93
C PRO A 290 18.29 7.81 9.48
N GLU A 291 18.42 8.82 8.64
CA GLU A 291 17.96 8.82 7.25
C GLU A 291 18.35 7.56 6.45
N PRO A 292 19.60 7.05 6.52
CA PRO A 292 19.97 5.82 5.81
C PRO A 292 19.23 4.56 6.29
N HIS A 293 18.56 4.61 7.44
CA HIS A 293 17.80 3.51 8.02
C HIS A 293 16.30 3.66 7.79
N ARG A 294 15.86 4.74 7.18
CA ARG A 294 14.45 4.94 6.81
C ARG A 294 14.09 4.07 5.62
N LEU A 295 13.01 3.28 5.77
CA LEU A 295 12.55 2.39 4.71
C LEU A 295 11.95 3.19 3.54
N ALA A 296 11.31 4.31 3.83
CA ALA A 296 10.66 5.18 2.85
C ALA A 296 11.64 5.76 1.80
N GLU A 297 12.91 5.89 2.13
CA GLU A 297 13.93 6.43 1.23
C GLU A 297 14.38 5.44 0.14
N ARG A 298 13.96 4.17 0.24
CA ARG A 298 14.32 3.14 -0.74
C ARG A 298 13.49 3.26 -2.01
N GLY A 299 14.13 3.12 -3.18
CA GLY A 299 13.47 2.99 -4.48
C GLY A 299 12.65 4.23 -4.87
N TRP A 300 13.31 5.36 -5.00
CA TRP A 300 12.72 6.65 -5.43
C TRP A 300 12.16 6.63 -6.86
#